data_08d463a507ef03c029a7deca66e7ee9c
#
_entry.id   08d463a507ef03c029a7deca66e7ee9c
#
_cell.length_a   1.000
_cell.length_b   1.000
_cell.length_c   1.000
_cell.angle_alpha   90.00
_cell.angle_beta   90.00
_cell.angle_gamma   90.00
#
_symmetry.space_group_name_H-M   'P 1'
#
loop_
_entity.id
_entity.type
_entity.pdbx_description
1 polymer ?
#
loop_
_entity_poly.entity_id
_entity_poly.type
_entity_poly.pdbx_seq_one_letter_code
_entity_poly.pdbx_strand_id
1 'polypeptide(L)'
;MNLTKILSIVLFLVSLALAAYLYYNINSTIQFKEHVASTENRIKDKLAVIREAQKSYLERHGKYTASWDTLINFIENGQVPITVRTEEIELLSYGEEKVTVKIDTVGYMSAKDRIFKRNFQLTATNPGTFMGFLIKEGDYVVAKSNAYRLRGENGRTDVYRFNESGTVTSLADIEVGAPIKRGQLLANLWEYQVNPNIDIQTLSQVPGSNKTFDIFVGKVKRGNVEVSVIEVKDPAPINPERSAANEVRNRQPLGFGSRVDVSTSGNWE
;
A
#
# COMPACT_ATOMS: atom_id res chain seq x y z
N MET A 1 6.04 -20.17 69.25
CA MET A 1 6.56 -19.78 67.91
C MET A 1 7.03 -18.33 68.02
N ASN A 2 8.28 -18.04 67.73
CA ASN A 2 8.84 -16.69 67.97
C ASN A 2 8.18 -15.68 67.05
N LEU A 3 7.78 -14.52 67.55
CA LEU A 3 7.13 -13.41 66.83
C LEU A 3 7.83 -13.08 65.51
N THR A 4 9.15 -13.13 65.48
CA THR A 4 9.99 -12.94 64.30
C THR A 4 9.73 -13.95 63.19
N LYS A 5 9.48 -15.23 63.52
CA LYS A 5 9.14 -16.26 62.51
C LYS A 5 7.76 -16.08 61.91
N ILE A 6 6.78 -15.63 62.72
CA ILE A 6 5.44 -15.32 62.24
C ILE A 6 5.51 -14.12 61.29
N LEU A 7 6.22 -13.07 61.67
CA LEU A 7 6.41 -11.86 60.86
C LEU A 7 7.08 -12.18 59.52
N SER A 8 8.11 -13.02 59.50
CA SER A 8 8.80 -13.44 58.28
C SER A 8 7.89 -14.19 57.32
N ILE A 9 7.02 -15.10 57.83
CA ILE A 9 6.06 -15.85 57.02
C ILE A 9 5.01 -14.90 56.42
N VAL A 10 4.47 -13.96 57.18
CA VAL A 10 3.51 -12.98 56.72
C VAL A 10 4.13 -12.08 55.63
N LEU A 11 5.35 -11.59 55.83
CA LEU A 11 6.07 -10.79 54.87
C LEU A 11 6.34 -11.53 53.55
N PHE A 12 6.69 -12.83 53.66
CA PHE A 12 6.88 -13.69 52.48
C PHE A 12 5.58 -13.87 51.70
N LEU A 13 4.45 -14.10 52.38
CA LEU A 13 3.14 -14.23 51.72
C LEU A 13 2.70 -12.93 51.06
N VAL A 14 2.92 -11.78 51.69
CA VAL A 14 2.64 -10.44 51.11
C VAL A 14 3.53 -10.22 49.89
N SER A 15 4.80 -10.55 49.95
CA SER A 15 5.73 -10.43 48.82
C SER A 15 5.30 -11.28 47.62
N LEU A 16 4.85 -12.54 47.88
CA LEU A 16 4.35 -13.45 46.86
C LEU A 16 3.05 -12.89 46.22
N ALA A 17 2.13 -12.34 47.02
CA ALA A 17 0.90 -11.74 46.53
C ALA A 17 1.18 -10.50 45.68
N LEU A 18 2.13 -9.66 46.06
CA LEU A 18 2.56 -8.49 45.27
C LEU A 18 3.22 -8.92 43.95
N ALA A 19 4.06 -9.94 43.97
CA ALA A 19 4.68 -10.45 42.76
C ALA A 19 3.62 -11.01 41.77
N ALA A 20 2.64 -11.75 42.25
CA ALA A 20 1.54 -12.24 41.45
C ALA A 20 0.67 -11.10 40.89
N TYR A 21 0.38 -10.10 41.70
CA TYR A 21 -0.36 -8.90 41.26
C TYR A 21 0.37 -8.12 40.17
N LEU A 22 1.69 -7.90 40.33
CA LEU A 22 2.52 -7.23 39.32
C LEU A 22 2.57 -8.02 38.04
N TYR A 23 2.77 -9.35 38.11
CA TYR A 23 2.76 -10.24 36.95
C TYR A 23 1.44 -10.14 36.17
N TYR A 24 0.32 -10.20 36.88
CA TYR A 24 -1.02 -10.11 36.26
C TYR A 24 -1.22 -8.76 35.57
N ASN A 25 -0.89 -7.64 36.23
CA ASN A 25 -1.04 -6.31 35.66
C ASN A 25 -0.15 -6.08 34.42
N ILE A 26 1.11 -6.53 34.48
CA ILE A 26 2.04 -6.41 33.36
C ILE A 26 1.54 -7.24 32.17
N ASN A 27 1.16 -8.49 32.42
CA ASN A 27 0.69 -9.38 31.35
C ASN A 27 -0.61 -8.88 30.71
N SER A 28 -1.58 -8.41 31.49
CA SER A 28 -2.83 -7.85 30.96
C SER A 28 -2.59 -6.59 30.10
N THR A 29 -1.64 -5.74 30.52
CA THR A 29 -1.27 -4.54 29.76
C THR A 29 -0.59 -4.92 28.43
N ILE A 30 0.27 -5.92 28.42
CA ILE A 30 0.92 -6.40 27.20
C ILE A 30 -0.11 -6.95 26.24
N GLN A 31 -1.00 -7.85 26.69
CA GLN A 31 -2.06 -8.43 25.87
C GLN A 31 -2.99 -7.36 25.29
N PHE A 32 -3.35 -6.35 26.09
CA PHE A 32 -4.17 -5.25 25.60
C PHE A 32 -3.46 -4.46 24.49
N LYS A 33 -2.17 -4.12 24.67
CA LYS A 33 -1.38 -3.42 23.65
C LYS A 33 -1.23 -4.24 22.37
N GLU A 34 -1.01 -5.53 22.46
CA GLU A 34 -0.93 -6.45 21.31
C GLU A 34 -2.27 -6.52 20.58
N HIS A 35 -3.38 -6.60 21.31
CA HIS A 35 -4.72 -6.59 20.73
C HIS A 35 -5.02 -5.27 20.00
N VAL A 36 -4.68 -4.12 20.60
CA VAL A 36 -4.81 -2.81 19.97
C VAL A 36 -3.97 -2.73 18.70
N ALA A 37 -2.68 -3.12 18.76
CA ALA A 37 -1.79 -3.07 17.61
C ALA A 37 -2.26 -3.99 16.46
N SER A 38 -2.68 -5.20 16.77
CA SER A 38 -3.23 -6.16 15.80
C SER A 38 -4.49 -5.61 15.14
N THR A 39 -5.41 -5.04 15.93
CA THR A 39 -6.66 -4.46 15.39
C THR A 39 -6.38 -3.22 14.56
N GLU A 40 -5.49 -2.32 14.99
CA GLU A 40 -5.07 -1.16 14.18
C GLU A 40 -4.44 -1.58 12.85
N ASN A 41 -3.65 -2.64 12.81
CA ASN A 41 -3.09 -3.16 11.56
C ASN A 41 -4.18 -3.66 10.61
N ARG A 42 -5.19 -4.38 11.12
CA ARG A 42 -6.35 -4.80 10.32
C ARG A 42 -7.17 -3.61 9.80
N ILE A 43 -7.29 -2.52 10.59
CA ILE A 43 -7.93 -1.28 10.16
C ILE A 43 -7.12 -0.62 9.04
N LYS A 44 -5.80 -0.51 9.19
CA LYS A 44 -4.90 0.05 8.16
C LYS A 44 -4.99 -0.74 6.85
N ASP A 45 -4.99 -2.06 6.93
CA ASP A 45 -5.13 -2.94 5.76
C ASP A 45 -6.44 -2.66 5.01
N LYS A 46 -7.58 -2.60 5.72
CA LYS A 46 -8.86 -2.27 5.11
C LYS A 46 -8.87 -0.85 4.52
N LEU A 47 -8.36 0.14 5.25
CA LEU A 47 -8.26 1.53 4.76
C LEU A 47 -7.38 1.62 3.51
N ALA A 48 -6.30 0.84 3.41
CA ALA A 48 -5.46 0.78 2.22
C ALA A 48 -6.25 0.24 1.01
N VAL A 49 -7.02 -0.84 1.17
CA VAL A 49 -7.89 -1.38 0.11
C VAL A 49 -8.96 -0.36 -0.29
N ILE A 50 -9.63 0.29 0.68
CA ILE A 50 -10.64 1.32 0.40
C ILE A 50 -10.02 2.48 -0.38
N ARG A 51 -8.83 2.91 -0.02
CA ARG A 51 -8.10 3.99 -0.70
C ARG A 51 -7.83 3.66 -2.16
N GLU A 52 -7.26 2.48 -2.44
CA GLU A 52 -6.97 2.07 -3.82
C GLU A 52 -8.26 1.83 -4.63
N ALA A 53 -9.32 1.31 -3.99
CA ALA A 53 -10.64 1.18 -4.60
C ALA A 53 -11.24 2.54 -4.98
N GLN A 54 -11.18 3.52 -4.10
CA GLN A 54 -11.67 4.86 -4.37
C GLN A 54 -10.86 5.59 -5.45
N LYS A 55 -9.52 5.41 -5.47
CA LYS A 55 -8.65 5.94 -6.55
C LYS A 55 -9.01 5.33 -7.90
N SER A 56 -9.19 4.02 -7.95
CA SER A 56 -9.61 3.30 -9.18
C SER A 56 -11.03 3.70 -9.62
N TYR A 57 -11.92 3.93 -8.67
CA TYR A 57 -13.26 4.42 -8.95
C TYR A 57 -13.22 5.85 -9.52
N LEU A 58 -12.36 6.74 -8.98
CA LEU A 58 -12.12 8.07 -9.52
C LEU A 58 -11.55 8.01 -10.94
N GLU A 59 -10.59 7.13 -11.22
CA GLU A 59 -10.02 6.93 -12.56
C GLU A 59 -11.11 6.58 -13.59
N ARG A 60 -12.09 5.77 -13.20
CA ARG A 60 -13.17 5.31 -14.09
C ARG A 60 -14.32 6.30 -14.22
N HIS A 61 -14.73 6.95 -13.12
CA HIS A 61 -15.97 7.72 -13.04
C HIS A 61 -15.75 9.24 -12.86
N GLY A 62 -14.50 9.70 -12.70
CA GLY A 62 -14.15 11.10 -12.48
C GLY A 62 -14.57 11.66 -11.10
N LYS A 63 -15.05 10.80 -10.19
CA LYS A 63 -15.50 11.17 -8.85
C LYS A 63 -15.34 10.02 -7.86
N TYR A 64 -15.26 10.34 -6.57
CA TYR A 64 -15.33 9.34 -5.48
C TYR A 64 -16.78 8.93 -5.21
N THR A 65 -16.98 7.81 -4.49
CA THR A 65 -18.29 7.38 -4.03
C THR A 65 -18.36 7.28 -2.51
N ALA A 66 -19.49 7.73 -1.93
CA ALA A 66 -19.79 7.53 -0.51
C ALA A 66 -20.61 6.25 -0.25
N SER A 67 -21.12 5.58 -1.28
CA SER A 67 -21.91 4.36 -1.18
C SER A 67 -21.03 3.13 -1.10
N TRP A 68 -21.15 2.36 -0.02
CA TRP A 68 -20.44 1.10 0.17
C TRP A 68 -20.85 0.05 -0.86
N ASP A 69 -22.14 -0.10 -1.13
CA ASP A 69 -22.65 -1.08 -2.11
C ASP A 69 -22.09 -0.79 -3.51
N THR A 70 -22.03 0.50 -3.89
CA THR A 70 -21.46 0.92 -5.16
C THR A 70 -19.97 0.61 -5.23
N LEU A 71 -19.23 0.86 -4.15
CA LEU A 71 -17.78 0.60 -4.10
C LEU A 71 -17.47 -0.89 -4.13
N ILE A 72 -18.20 -1.70 -3.34
CA ILE A 72 -18.05 -3.17 -3.31
C ILE A 72 -18.35 -3.77 -4.66
N ASN A 73 -19.48 -3.40 -5.28
CA ASN A 73 -19.82 -3.88 -6.62
C ASN A 73 -18.78 -3.46 -7.67
N PHE A 74 -18.22 -2.26 -7.56
CA PHE A 74 -17.14 -1.83 -8.45
C PHE A 74 -15.87 -2.67 -8.27
N ILE A 75 -15.47 -3.00 -7.04
CA ILE A 75 -14.31 -3.86 -6.78
C ILE A 75 -14.49 -5.23 -7.42
N GLU A 76 -15.69 -5.82 -7.34
CA GLU A 76 -15.95 -7.17 -7.82
C GLU A 76 -16.15 -7.24 -9.34
N ASN A 77 -16.92 -6.31 -9.91
CA ASN A 77 -17.41 -6.38 -11.28
C ASN A 77 -16.94 -5.22 -12.17
N GLY A 78 -16.27 -4.22 -11.60
CA GLY A 78 -15.84 -3.03 -12.31
C GLY A 78 -14.63 -3.27 -13.20
N GLN A 79 -14.45 -2.33 -14.15
CA GLN A 79 -13.31 -2.28 -15.04
C GLN A 79 -12.70 -0.87 -15.02
N VAL A 80 -11.38 -0.80 -15.04
CA VAL A 80 -10.59 0.44 -15.07
C VAL A 80 -9.89 0.55 -16.42
N PRO A 81 -9.89 1.72 -17.08
CA PRO A 81 -9.18 1.89 -18.35
C PRO A 81 -7.66 1.84 -18.12
N ILE A 82 -6.97 1.17 -19.03
CA ILE A 82 -5.52 1.23 -19.15
C ILE A 82 -5.21 2.38 -20.09
N THR A 83 -4.59 3.45 -19.58
CA THR A 83 -4.29 4.64 -20.37
C THR A 83 -2.80 4.77 -20.62
N VAL A 84 -2.43 5.21 -21.82
CA VAL A 84 -1.08 5.62 -22.20
C VAL A 84 -1.07 7.12 -22.38
N ARG A 85 -0.14 7.78 -21.72
CA ARG A 85 0.11 9.21 -21.85
C ARG A 85 1.24 9.41 -22.84
N THR A 86 0.94 10.11 -23.94
CA THR A 86 1.91 10.54 -24.94
C THR A 86 2.06 12.05 -24.87
N GLU A 87 3.30 12.55 -24.82
CA GLU A 87 3.61 13.97 -24.87
C GLU A 87 4.10 14.30 -26.27
N GLU A 88 3.36 15.14 -27.00
CA GLU A 88 3.77 15.73 -28.26
C GLU A 88 4.36 17.10 -27.99
N ILE A 89 5.64 17.31 -28.32
CA ILE A 89 6.34 18.56 -28.17
C ILE A 89 6.39 19.23 -29.54
N GLU A 90 5.68 20.32 -29.72
CA GLU A 90 5.69 21.16 -30.92
C GLU A 90 6.55 22.39 -30.65
N LEU A 91 7.62 22.57 -31.43
CA LEU A 91 8.48 23.76 -31.38
C LEU A 91 7.78 24.88 -32.15
N LEU A 92 7.37 25.93 -31.45
CA LEU A 92 6.80 27.11 -32.04
C LEU A 92 7.88 28.01 -32.71
N SER A 93 7.49 28.78 -33.70
CA SER A 93 8.39 29.57 -34.58
C SER A 93 9.27 30.60 -33.83
N TYR A 94 8.99 30.89 -32.56
CA TYR A 94 9.78 31.77 -31.69
C TYR A 94 10.57 31.04 -30.59
N GLY A 95 10.71 29.72 -30.70
CA GLY A 95 11.55 28.92 -29.80
C GLY A 95 10.90 28.47 -28.51
N GLU A 96 9.61 28.71 -28.28
CA GLU A 96 8.86 28.14 -27.19
C GLU A 96 8.38 26.70 -27.53
N GLU A 97 8.39 25.82 -26.53
CA GLU A 97 7.89 24.44 -26.63
C GLU A 97 6.43 24.42 -26.19
N LYS A 98 5.54 23.96 -27.07
CA LYS A 98 4.16 23.65 -26.73
C LYS A 98 4.06 22.15 -26.48
N VAL A 99 3.87 21.77 -25.21
CA VAL A 99 3.66 20.37 -24.82
C VAL A 99 2.17 20.06 -24.85
N THR A 100 1.76 19.19 -25.76
CA THR A 100 0.39 18.67 -25.81
C THR A 100 0.38 17.26 -25.23
N VAL A 101 -0.39 17.07 -24.15
CA VAL A 101 -0.55 15.75 -23.49
C VAL A 101 -1.77 15.07 -24.09
N LYS A 102 -1.55 13.88 -24.66
CA LYS A 102 -2.59 13.03 -25.21
C LYS A 102 -2.72 11.78 -24.34
N ILE A 103 -3.93 11.46 -23.91
CA ILE A 103 -4.23 10.30 -23.10
C ILE A 103 -5.11 9.38 -23.93
N ASP A 104 -4.55 8.24 -24.32
CA ASP A 104 -5.26 7.23 -25.12
C ASP A 104 -5.57 6.00 -24.26
N THR A 105 -6.79 5.49 -24.36
CA THR A 105 -7.18 4.24 -23.70
C THR A 105 -6.80 3.06 -24.59
N VAL A 106 -5.87 2.22 -24.13
CA VAL A 106 -5.36 1.06 -24.87
C VAL A 106 -6.05 -0.26 -24.49
N GLY A 107 -6.85 -0.26 -23.41
CA GLY A 107 -7.57 -1.44 -22.95
C GLY A 107 -8.27 -1.22 -21.63
N TYR A 108 -8.81 -2.30 -21.08
CA TYR A 108 -9.44 -2.32 -19.76
C TYR A 108 -8.89 -3.49 -18.94
N MET A 109 -8.80 -3.30 -17.63
CA MET A 109 -8.45 -4.34 -16.67
C MET A 109 -9.51 -4.42 -15.57
N SER A 110 -9.60 -5.56 -14.86
CA SER A 110 -10.53 -5.68 -13.74
C SER A 110 -10.18 -4.67 -12.63
N ALA A 111 -11.19 -4.08 -12.02
CA ALA A 111 -10.98 -3.19 -10.87
C ALA A 111 -10.24 -3.92 -9.74
N LYS A 112 -10.55 -5.21 -9.51
CA LYS A 112 -9.88 -6.05 -8.52
C LYS A 112 -8.37 -6.14 -8.77
N ASP A 113 -7.94 -6.42 -10.01
CA ASP A 113 -6.51 -6.48 -10.32
C ASP A 113 -5.84 -5.10 -10.15
N ARG A 114 -6.50 -4.02 -10.58
CA ARG A 114 -5.99 -2.65 -10.43
C ARG A 114 -5.80 -2.25 -8.96
N ILE A 115 -6.71 -2.68 -8.08
CA ILE A 115 -6.71 -2.36 -6.65
C ILE A 115 -5.69 -3.20 -5.89
N PHE A 116 -5.63 -4.50 -6.17
CA PHE A 116 -4.82 -5.42 -5.37
C PHE A 116 -3.39 -5.59 -5.89
N LYS A 117 -3.16 -5.41 -7.20
CA LYS A 117 -1.87 -5.66 -7.85
C LYS A 117 -1.23 -4.38 -8.36
N ARG A 118 0.05 -4.23 -8.13
CA ARG A 118 0.89 -3.22 -8.74
C ARG A 118 1.79 -3.90 -9.77
N ASN A 119 1.68 -3.48 -11.02
CA ASN A 119 2.58 -3.92 -12.07
C ASN A 119 3.82 -3.02 -12.13
N PHE A 120 4.98 -3.60 -12.33
CA PHE A 120 6.23 -2.88 -12.51
C PHE A 120 7.14 -3.62 -13.50
N GLN A 121 8.20 -2.94 -13.93
CA GLN A 121 9.09 -3.42 -14.98
C GLN A 121 10.51 -3.57 -14.46
N LEU A 122 11.16 -4.66 -14.84
CA LEU A 122 12.59 -4.80 -14.74
C LEU A 122 13.22 -4.27 -16.03
N THR A 123 14.02 -3.22 -15.91
CA THR A 123 14.78 -2.65 -17.03
C THR A 123 16.27 -2.80 -16.82
N ALA A 124 17.03 -2.85 -17.90
CA ALA A 124 18.49 -2.93 -17.84
C ALA A 124 19.09 -1.65 -17.23
N THR A 125 19.85 -1.80 -16.18
CA THR A 125 20.52 -0.68 -15.47
C THR A 125 21.72 -0.15 -16.27
N ASN A 126 22.44 -1.04 -16.95
CA ASN A 126 23.64 -0.75 -17.75
C ASN A 126 23.52 -1.36 -19.14
N PRO A 127 24.22 -0.79 -20.15
CA PRO A 127 24.37 -1.44 -21.44
C PRO A 127 25.35 -2.64 -21.33
N GLY A 128 25.24 -3.59 -22.26
CA GLY A 128 26.13 -4.73 -22.31
C GLY A 128 25.63 -5.83 -23.21
N THR A 129 26.26 -6.99 -23.18
CA THR A 129 25.82 -8.19 -23.91
C THR A 129 25.03 -9.09 -22.97
N PHE A 130 23.83 -9.49 -23.39
CA PHE A 130 22.95 -10.34 -22.58
C PHE A 130 23.53 -11.76 -22.43
N MET A 131 23.62 -12.23 -21.19
CA MET A 131 24.16 -13.56 -20.87
C MET A 131 23.13 -14.51 -20.25
N GLY A 132 21.84 -14.10 -20.28
CA GLY A 132 20.69 -14.90 -19.85
C GLY A 132 20.02 -14.43 -18.57
N PHE A 133 18.77 -14.81 -18.44
CA PHE A 133 17.99 -14.67 -17.21
C PHE A 133 18.37 -15.74 -16.20
N LEU A 134 18.23 -15.42 -14.91
CA LEU A 134 18.39 -16.33 -13.76
C LEU A 134 17.03 -16.69 -13.14
N ILE A 135 15.97 -16.36 -13.83
CA ILE A 135 14.56 -16.49 -13.44
C ILE A 135 13.74 -17.01 -14.62
N LYS A 136 12.53 -17.45 -14.32
CA LYS A 136 11.52 -17.90 -15.30
C LYS A 136 10.20 -17.15 -15.09
N GLU A 137 9.35 -17.19 -16.09
CA GLU A 137 7.97 -16.73 -15.97
C GLU A 137 7.23 -17.55 -14.89
N GLY A 138 6.45 -16.87 -14.06
CA GLY A 138 5.76 -17.45 -12.90
C GLY A 138 6.58 -17.49 -11.61
N ASP A 139 7.89 -17.27 -11.65
CA ASP A 139 8.70 -17.24 -10.43
C ASP A 139 8.32 -16.04 -9.53
N TYR A 140 8.20 -16.31 -8.22
CA TYR A 140 8.19 -15.23 -7.22
C TYR A 140 9.62 -14.89 -6.82
N VAL A 141 10.01 -13.66 -7.06
CA VAL A 141 11.35 -13.15 -6.75
C VAL A 141 11.32 -12.21 -5.55
N VAL A 142 12.40 -12.23 -4.77
CA VAL A 142 12.55 -11.35 -3.61
C VAL A 142 13.54 -10.23 -3.95
N ALA A 143 13.33 -9.04 -3.40
CA ALA A 143 14.26 -7.91 -3.54
C ALA A 143 15.70 -8.35 -3.23
N LYS A 144 16.66 -7.88 -4.01
CA LYS A 144 18.10 -8.25 -3.98
C LYS A 144 18.43 -9.66 -4.45
N SER A 145 17.46 -10.49 -4.87
CA SER A 145 17.75 -11.75 -5.57
C SER A 145 18.31 -11.51 -6.97
N ASN A 146 19.00 -12.51 -7.53
CA ASN A 146 19.62 -12.41 -8.84
C ASN A 146 18.55 -12.43 -9.95
N ALA A 147 18.68 -11.54 -10.94
CA ALA A 147 17.72 -11.38 -12.02
C ALA A 147 18.28 -11.86 -13.37
N TYR A 148 19.38 -11.28 -13.80
CA TYR A 148 19.98 -11.53 -15.12
C TYR A 148 21.49 -11.28 -15.09
N ARG A 149 22.17 -11.67 -16.16
CA ARG A 149 23.61 -11.45 -16.35
C ARG A 149 23.85 -10.61 -17.59
N LEU A 150 24.78 -9.62 -17.47
CA LEU A 150 25.32 -8.89 -18.60
C LEU A 150 26.82 -8.97 -18.61
N ARG A 151 27.41 -9.07 -19.80
CA ARG A 151 28.85 -8.88 -20.03
C ARG A 151 29.08 -7.42 -20.43
N GLY A 152 29.79 -6.68 -19.61
CA GLY A 152 30.17 -5.30 -19.88
C GLY A 152 31.25 -5.19 -20.96
N GLU A 153 31.54 -3.96 -21.40
CA GLU A 153 32.60 -3.66 -22.39
C GLU A 153 33.98 -4.10 -21.93
N ASN A 154 34.24 -4.17 -20.63
CA ASN A 154 35.46 -4.67 -20.02
C ASN A 154 35.59 -6.21 -20.06
N GLY A 155 34.68 -6.92 -20.69
CA GLY A 155 34.61 -8.37 -20.80
C GLY A 155 34.16 -9.12 -19.55
N ARG A 156 33.91 -8.43 -18.42
CA ARG A 156 33.41 -9.06 -17.18
C ARG A 156 31.92 -9.32 -17.29
N THR A 157 31.49 -10.44 -16.71
CA THR A 157 30.06 -10.77 -16.57
C THR A 157 29.63 -10.44 -15.16
N ASP A 158 28.71 -9.49 -15.05
CA ASP A 158 28.12 -9.06 -13.80
C ASP A 158 26.69 -9.61 -13.64
N VAL A 159 26.29 -9.87 -12.39
CA VAL A 159 24.93 -10.31 -12.02
C VAL A 159 24.16 -9.12 -11.52
N TYR A 160 23.03 -8.87 -12.16
CA TYR A 160 22.08 -7.81 -11.76
C TYR A 160 20.96 -8.38 -10.91
N ARG A 161 20.48 -7.57 -9.99
CA ARG A 161 19.53 -8.00 -8.97
C ARG A 161 18.22 -7.21 -9.05
N PHE A 162 17.17 -7.80 -8.51
CA PHE A 162 15.90 -7.12 -8.34
C PHE A 162 15.98 -6.04 -7.26
N ASN A 163 15.36 -4.90 -7.50
CA ASN A 163 15.18 -3.86 -6.50
C ASN A 163 13.95 -4.11 -5.61
N GLU A 164 12.95 -4.82 -6.15
CA GLU A 164 11.66 -5.07 -5.53
C GLU A 164 11.31 -6.55 -5.63
N SER A 165 10.42 -7.02 -4.74
CA SER A 165 9.86 -8.37 -4.80
C SER A 165 8.67 -8.40 -5.74
N GLY A 166 8.34 -9.59 -6.27
CA GLY A 166 7.15 -9.74 -7.10
C GLY A 166 7.14 -11.03 -7.92
N THR A 167 6.04 -11.27 -8.62
CA THR A 167 5.88 -12.41 -9.51
C THR A 167 6.19 -12.01 -10.95
N VAL A 168 7.06 -12.76 -11.61
CA VAL A 168 7.41 -12.54 -13.02
C VAL A 168 6.23 -12.92 -13.91
N THR A 169 5.70 -11.96 -14.66
CA THR A 169 4.59 -12.17 -15.59
C THR A 169 5.07 -12.61 -16.97
N SER A 170 6.10 -11.92 -17.47
CA SER A 170 6.70 -12.19 -18.77
C SER A 170 8.16 -11.80 -18.80
N LEU A 171 8.94 -12.50 -19.59
CA LEU A 171 10.33 -12.15 -19.91
C LEU A 171 10.36 -11.60 -21.34
N ALA A 172 11.25 -10.63 -21.58
CA ALA A 172 11.52 -10.15 -22.92
C ALA A 172 12.21 -11.26 -23.73
N ASP A 173 11.78 -11.43 -24.98
CA ASP A 173 12.41 -12.37 -25.92
C ASP A 173 13.75 -11.80 -26.39
N ILE A 174 14.82 -12.18 -25.68
CA ILE A 174 16.18 -11.70 -25.92
C ILE A 174 17.12 -12.89 -25.99
N GLU A 175 17.77 -13.04 -27.13
CA GLU A 175 18.78 -14.11 -27.31
C GLU A 175 20.06 -13.84 -26.50
N VAL A 176 20.67 -14.90 -26.00
CA VAL A 176 21.99 -14.83 -25.34
C VAL A 176 23.02 -14.35 -26.35
N GLY A 177 23.77 -13.32 -26.01
CA GLY A 177 24.71 -12.66 -26.91
C GLY A 177 24.20 -11.39 -27.56
N ALA A 178 22.88 -11.08 -27.43
CA ALA A 178 22.30 -9.84 -27.95
C ALA A 178 22.78 -8.59 -27.17
N PRO A 179 22.96 -7.44 -27.84
CA PRO A 179 23.29 -6.19 -27.21
C PRO A 179 22.07 -5.62 -26.46
N ILE A 180 22.29 -5.20 -25.22
CA ILE A 180 21.28 -4.56 -24.36
C ILE A 180 21.62 -3.09 -24.18
N LYS A 181 20.60 -2.23 -24.28
CA LYS A 181 20.72 -0.80 -23.98
C LYS A 181 20.25 -0.52 -22.55
N ARG A 182 20.80 0.51 -21.93
CA ARG A 182 20.29 1.02 -20.65
C ARG A 182 18.82 1.41 -20.79
N GLY A 183 17.99 1.01 -19.81
CA GLY A 183 16.55 1.26 -19.82
C GLY A 183 15.72 0.28 -20.66
N GLN A 184 16.37 -0.66 -21.37
CA GLN A 184 15.68 -1.69 -22.14
C GLN A 184 14.85 -2.58 -21.22
N LEU A 185 13.59 -2.84 -21.59
CA LEU A 185 12.69 -3.75 -20.88
C LEU A 185 13.23 -5.17 -20.91
N LEU A 186 13.29 -5.82 -19.75
CA LEU A 186 13.75 -7.20 -19.59
C LEU A 186 12.65 -8.12 -19.07
N ALA A 187 11.79 -7.65 -18.13
CA ALA A 187 10.70 -8.43 -17.60
C ALA A 187 9.57 -7.52 -17.09
N ASN A 188 8.34 -8.06 -17.13
CA ASN A 188 7.22 -7.47 -16.42
C ASN A 188 6.93 -8.29 -15.17
N LEU A 189 6.62 -7.61 -14.08
CA LEU A 189 6.33 -8.22 -12.78
C LEU A 189 5.09 -7.57 -12.18
N TRP A 190 4.48 -8.27 -11.23
CA TRP A 190 3.46 -7.70 -10.37
C TRP A 190 3.67 -8.12 -8.90
N GLU A 191 3.17 -7.31 -8.00
CA GLU A 191 3.14 -7.59 -6.55
C GLU A 191 1.81 -7.10 -5.96
N TYR A 192 1.39 -7.71 -4.85
CA TYR A 192 0.27 -7.15 -4.09
C TYR A 192 0.67 -5.83 -3.44
N GLN A 193 -0.08 -4.77 -3.73
CA GLN A 193 0.12 -3.45 -3.10
C GLN A 193 -0.72 -3.25 -1.84
N VAL A 194 -1.73 -4.10 -1.66
CA VAL A 194 -2.57 -4.17 -0.46
C VAL A 194 -2.77 -5.61 -0.05
N ASN A 195 -3.22 -5.86 1.16
CA ASN A 195 -3.45 -7.20 1.67
C ASN A 195 -4.53 -7.94 0.85
N PRO A 196 -4.17 -9.03 0.11
CA PRO A 196 -5.10 -9.75 -0.76
C PRO A 196 -6.15 -10.57 0.00
N ASN A 197 -5.96 -10.81 1.31
CA ASN A 197 -6.83 -11.63 2.13
C ASN A 197 -7.97 -10.82 2.79
N ILE A 198 -8.15 -9.54 2.42
CA ILE A 198 -9.25 -8.73 2.90
C ILE A 198 -10.56 -9.19 2.25
N ASP A 199 -11.54 -9.50 3.10
CA ASP A 199 -12.89 -9.80 2.64
C ASP A 199 -13.59 -8.51 2.18
N ILE A 200 -13.91 -8.46 0.90
CA ILE A 200 -14.51 -7.29 0.23
C ILE A 200 -15.92 -7.03 0.74
N GLN A 201 -16.69 -8.08 1.07
CA GLN A 201 -18.08 -7.94 1.55
C GLN A 201 -18.16 -7.24 2.92
N THR A 202 -17.14 -7.44 3.75
CA THR A 202 -17.03 -6.79 5.06
C THR A 202 -16.14 -5.54 5.06
N LEU A 203 -15.81 -5.01 3.87
CA LEU A 203 -14.87 -3.90 3.73
C LEU A 203 -15.32 -2.64 4.47
N SER A 204 -16.64 -2.38 4.51
CA SER A 204 -17.21 -1.24 5.21
C SER A 204 -17.09 -1.29 6.73
N GLN A 205 -16.96 -2.49 7.32
CA GLN A 205 -16.98 -2.68 8.76
C GLN A 205 -15.61 -2.40 9.40
N VAL A 206 -15.59 -1.65 10.49
CA VAL A 206 -14.39 -1.39 11.28
C VAL A 206 -14.03 -2.64 12.11
N PRO A 207 -12.83 -3.22 11.95
CA PRO A 207 -12.37 -4.33 12.77
C PRO A 207 -12.42 -4.03 14.28
N GLY A 208 -12.98 -4.96 15.06
CA GLY A 208 -13.13 -4.77 16.51
C GLY A 208 -14.29 -3.87 16.94
N SER A 209 -15.13 -3.41 16.01
CA SER A 209 -16.28 -2.56 16.27
C SER A 209 -17.49 -3.01 15.43
N ASN A 210 -18.70 -2.66 15.88
CA ASN A 210 -19.92 -2.86 15.11
C ASN A 210 -20.27 -1.64 14.21
N LYS A 211 -19.31 -0.74 14.02
CA LYS A 211 -19.48 0.46 13.20
C LYS A 211 -18.90 0.28 11.80
N THR A 212 -19.36 1.10 10.88
CA THR A 212 -18.82 1.24 9.53
C THR A 212 -17.88 2.44 9.47
N PHE A 213 -16.88 2.40 8.58
CA PHE A 213 -16.05 3.58 8.33
C PHE A 213 -16.88 4.75 7.85
N ASP A 214 -16.58 5.93 8.35
CA ASP A 214 -17.19 7.18 7.90
C ASP A 214 -16.53 7.61 6.58
N ILE A 215 -17.35 7.83 5.54
CA ILE A 215 -16.90 8.36 4.26
C ILE A 215 -17.45 9.75 4.04
N PHE A 216 -16.59 10.70 3.78
CA PHE A 216 -16.93 12.01 3.26
C PHE A 216 -16.44 12.13 1.82
N VAL A 217 -17.28 12.55 0.91
CA VAL A 217 -16.94 12.88 -0.48
C VAL A 217 -17.40 14.30 -0.77
N GLY A 218 -16.53 15.11 -1.34
CA GLY A 218 -16.80 16.50 -1.66
C GLY A 218 -15.99 17.00 -2.83
N LYS A 219 -16.05 18.31 -3.06
CA LYS A 219 -15.23 19.03 -4.04
C LYS A 219 -14.59 20.23 -3.38
N VAL A 220 -13.35 20.50 -3.75
CA VAL A 220 -12.63 21.71 -3.35
C VAL A 220 -12.19 22.49 -4.58
N LYS A 221 -12.20 23.81 -4.47
CA LYS A 221 -11.78 24.70 -5.55
C LYS A 221 -10.27 24.93 -5.44
N ARG A 222 -9.53 24.58 -6.47
CA ARG A 222 -8.09 24.86 -6.60
C ARG A 222 -7.87 25.74 -7.83
N GLY A 223 -7.67 27.01 -7.58
CA GLY A 223 -7.68 28.01 -8.66
C GLY A 223 -9.04 28.05 -9.36
N ASN A 224 -9.06 27.76 -10.65
CA ASN A 224 -10.27 27.75 -11.48
C ASN A 224 -10.85 26.34 -11.70
N VAL A 225 -10.30 25.30 -11.04
CA VAL A 225 -10.72 23.91 -11.23
C VAL A 225 -11.36 23.38 -9.95
N GLU A 226 -12.49 22.70 -10.08
CA GLU A 226 -13.08 21.89 -9.00
C GLU A 226 -12.49 20.49 -9.02
N VAL A 227 -11.91 20.09 -7.90
CA VAL A 227 -11.29 18.77 -7.73
C VAL A 227 -12.05 17.98 -6.66
N SER A 228 -12.33 16.71 -6.96
CA SER A 228 -12.97 15.80 -5.99
C SER A 228 -12.02 15.49 -4.83
N VAL A 229 -12.56 15.51 -3.61
CA VAL A 229 -11.83 15.14 -2.39
C VAL A 229 -12.58 14.06 -1.64
N ILE A 230 -11.85 13.28 -0.87
CA ILE A 230 -12.37 12.20 -0.05
C ILE A 230 -11.69 12.20 1.31
N GLU A 231 -12.44 11.85 2.34
CA GLU A 231 -11.91 11.51 3.66
C GLU A 231 -12.62 10.25 4.15
N VAL A 232 -11.85 9.27 4.60
CA VAL A 232 -12.37 8.05 5.23
C VAL A 232 -11.73 7.90 6.60
N LYS A 233 -12.55 7.70 7.65
CA LYS A 233 -12.11 7.62 9.04
C LYS A 233 -12.73 6.46 9.79
N ASP A 234 -12.00 5.96 10.77
CA ASP A 234 -12.51 5.07 11.81
C ASP A 234 -13.31 5.90 12.84
N PRO A 235 -14.65 5.72 12.97
CA PRO A 235 -15.46 6.47 13.92
C PRO A 235 -15.35 5.95 15.35
N ALA A 236 -14.66 4.82 15.60
CA ALA A 236 -14.60 4.18 16.92
C ALA A 236 -13.21 3.60 17.20
N PRO A 237 -12.17 4.45 17.36
CA PRO A 237 -10.81 4.00 17.61
C PRO A 237 -10.73 3.09 18.84
N ILE A 238 -10.16 1.90 18.66
CA ILE A 238 -9.90 0.96 19.77
C ILE A 238 -8.75 1.44 20.67
N ASN A 239 -7.82 2.21 20.11
CA ASN A 239 -6.70 2.76 20.84
C ASN A 239 -7.15 4.01 21.61
N PRO A 240 -7.10 4.01 22.95
CA PRO A 240 -7.55 5.13 23.76
C PRO A 240 -6.71 6.42 23.57
N GLU A 241 -5.49 6.29 23.00
CA GLU A 241 -4.65 7.44 22.67
C GLU A 241 -5.11 8.17 21.40
N ARG A 242 -5.96 7.54 20.57
CA ARG A 242 -6.48 8.14 19.34
C ARG A 242 -7.79 8.86 19.60
N SER A 243 -7.78 10.15 19.33
CA SER A 243 -8.95 11.02 19.52
C SER A 243 -9.12 11.96 18.34
N ALA A 244 -10.37 12.23 17.97
CA ALA A 244 -10.70 13.22 16.94
C ALA A 244 -10.25 14.65 17.31
N ALA A 245 -10.15 14.95 18.61
CA ALA A 245 -9.67 16.24 19.12
C ALA A 245 -8.14 16.35 19.19
N ASN A 246 -7.41 15.26 18.93
CA ASN A 246 -5.95 15.29 18.99
C ASN A 246 -5.39 15.98 17.75
N GLU A 247 -4.55 16.99 17.92
CA GLU A 247 -3.92 17.74 16.82
C GLU A 247 -2.77 16.94 16.17
N VAL A 248 -2.17 16.01 16.90
CA VAL A 248 -1.08 15.19 16.39
C VAL A 248 -1.61 14.16 15.41
N ARG A 249 -1.21 14.26 14.14
CA ARG A 249 -1.72 13.45 13.03
C ARG A 249 -1.77 11.94 13.35
N ASN A 250 -0.71 11.38 13.91
CA ASN A 250 -0.61 9.94 14.22
C ASN A 250 -1.42 9.51 15.46
N ARG A 251 -2.01 10.46 16.21
CA ARG A 251 -2.92 10.21 17.33
C ARG A 251 -4.38 10.58 17.04
N GLN A 252 -4.67 10.92 15.80
CA GLN A 252 -6.04 11.03 15.31
C GLN A 252 -6.61 9.63 15.01
N PRO A 253 -7.95 9.47 14.92
CA PRO A 253 -8.55 8.24 14.42
C PRO A 253 -7.90 7.81 13.10
N LEU A 254 -7.69 6.50 12.92
CA LEU A 254 -7.12 5.98 11.66
C LEU A 254 -8.01 6.38 10.49
N GLY A 255 -7.38 6.92 9.45
CA GLY A 255 -8.09 7.38 8.28
C GLY A 255 -7.14 7.88 7.19
N PHE A 256 -7.68 8.10 6.01
CA PHE A 256 -6.95 8.70 4.89
C PHE A 256 -7.75 9.82 4.23
N GLY A 257 -7.05 10.64 3.48
CA GLY A 257 -7.66 11.74 2.74
C GLY A 257 -7.86 13.01 3.53
N SER A 258 -8.57 13.97 2.94
CA SER A 258 -8.84 15.28 3.52
C SER A 258 -10.12 15.89 2.92
N ARG A 259 -10.87 16.64 3.74
CA ARG A 259 -12.04 17.40 3.28
C ARG A 259 -11.68 18.67 2.55
N VAL A 260 -10.46 19.17 2.78
CA VAL A 260 -10.02 20.49 2.30
C VAL A 260 -8.84 20.44 1.34
N ASP A 261 -8.22 19.27 1.19
CA ASP A 261 -7.05 19.08 0.34
C ASP A 261 -7.16 17.85 -0.56
N VAL A 262 -6.51 17.90 -1.71
CA VAL A 262 -6.46 16.79 -2.70
C VAL A 262 -5.41 15.76 -2.26
N SER A 263 -5.52 15.25 -1.05
CA SER A 263 -4.64 14.23 -0.51
C SER A 263 -5.40 12.94 -0.26
N THR A 264 -4.77 11.81 -0.60
CA THR A 264 -5.26 10.47 -0.24
C THR A 264 -4.29 9.76 0.70
N SER A 265 -3.33 10.47 1.29
CA SER A 265 -2.39 9.89 2.27
C SER A 265 -3.10 9.46 3.54
N GLY A 266 -2.70 8.30 4.07
CA GLY A 266 -3.12 7.84 5.38
C GLY A 266 -2.39 8.57 6.52
N ASN A 267 -3.02 8.67 7.69
CA ASN A 267 -2.38 9.27 8.87
C ASN A 267 -1.44 8.31 9.61
N TRP A 268 -1.23 7.12 9.06
CA TRP A 268 -0.29 6.10 9.55
C TRP A 268 1.01 6.00 8.71
N GLU A 269 1.11 6.79 7.65
CA GLU A 269 2.25 6.87 6.72
C GLU A 269 3.29 7.89 7.19
#